data_59d5c36a3eef1b635e9923394d204c20
#
_entry.id   59d5c36a3eef1b635e9923394d204c20
#
_cell.length_a   1.000
_cell.length_b   1.000
_cell.length_c   1.000
_cell.angle_alpha   90.00
_cell.angle_beta   90.00
_cell.angle_gamma   90.00
#
_symmetry.space_group_name_H-M   'P 1'
#
loop_
_entity.id
_entity.type
_entity.pdbx_description
1 polymer ?
#
loop_
_entity_poly.entity_id
_entity_poly.type
_entity_poly.pdbx_seq_one_letter_code
_entity_poly.pdbx_strand_id
1 'polypeptide(L)'
;ACMRIIEGRPVHLMTGPAEHPEEDEAMVQAFMEDEDARRIVCGGTSAAIVSRVLKRSLDISYDHEDPEIPPISFIDGIDLVTEGVLTLNRTLSLLKRYVKNETVSEEFFEELDRENGGSMVAKMLIEECTELHLYVGKAVNPAYQNPELPFDLGVRQNLVEQIRGTMEEMGKKVIVTYF
;
A
#
# COMPACT_ATOMS: atom_id res chain seq x y z
N ALA A 1 17.55 -17.68 20.88
CA ALA A 1 16.60 -17.53 19.79
C ALA A 1 15.31 -16.95 20.37
N CYS A 2 14.83 -15.84 19.83
CA CYS A 2 13.55 -15.26 20.21
C CYS A 2 12.55 -15.63 19.10
N MET A 3 11.44 -16.26 19.48
CA MET A 3 10.36 -16.59 18.54
C MET A 3 9.18 -15.66 18.84
N ARG A 4 8.78 -14.87 17.88
CA ARG A 4 7.56 -14.05 17.95
C ARG A 4 6.44 -14.80 17.22
N ILE A 5 5.37 -15.12 17.92
CA ILE A 5 4.15 -15.65 17.32
C ILE A 5 3.30 -14.44 16.93
N ILE A 6 3.00 -14.30 15.66
CA ILE A 6 2.13 -13.23 15.13
C ILE A 6 0.79 -13.89 14.84
N GLU A 7 -0.30 -13.36 15.41
CA GLU A 7 -1.63 -13.60 14.88
C GLU A 7 -1.75 -12.87 13.57
N GLY A 8 -1.41 -13.56 12.48
CA GLY A 8 -1.46 -12.96 11.17
C GLY A 8 -2.87 -12.72 10.70
N ARG A 9 -3.06 -11.63 9.97
CA ARG A 9 -4.34 -11.24 9.38
C ARG A 9 -4.19 -11.08 7.88
N PRO A 10 -5.29 -11.20 7.12
CA PRO A 10 -5.33 -10.73 5.76
C PRO A 10 -5.05 -9.22 5.72
N VAL A 11 -4.28 -8.79 4.73
CA VAL A 11 -4.06 -7.37 4.43
C VAL A 11 -4.54 -7.09 3.02
N HIS A 12 -5.45 -6.14 2.89
CA HIS A 12 -5.94 -5.63 1.63
C HIS A 12 -5.23 -4.31 1.31
N LEU A 13 -4.62 -4.21 0.15
CA LEU A 13 -3.97 -2.99 -0.32
C LEU A 13 -4.56 -2.57 -1.66
N MET A 14 -5.14 -1.38 -1.71
CA MET A 14 -5.71 -0.78 -2.91
C MET A 14 -4.81 0.32 -3.45
N THR A 15 -4.54 0.30 -4.77
CA THR A 15 -3.73 1.33 -5.45
C THR A 15 -4.19 1.57 -6.88
N GLY A 16 -4.32 2.82 -7.24
CA GLY A 16 -4.79 3.29 -8.55
C GLY A 16 -6.31 3.21 -8.71
N PRO A 17 -6.89 4.06 -9.58
CA PRO A 17 -8.29 3.96 -9.99
C PRO A 17 -8.49 2.80 -10.97
N ALA A 18 -9.71 2.26 -11.04
CA ALA A 18 -10.09 1.28 -12.04
C ALA A 18 -9.89 1.82 -13.46
N GLU A 19 -9.70 0.93 -14.45
CA GLU A 19 -9.54 1.31 -15.86
C GLU A 19 -10.78 2.06 -16.36
N HIS A 20 -11.94 1.60 -15.95
CA HIS A 20 -13.22 2.22 -16.21
C HIS A 20 -13.81 2.80 -14.92
N PRO A 21 -14.16 4.10 -14.86
CA PRO A 21 -14.67 4.74 -13.64
C PRO A 21 -15.92 4.09 -13.04
N GLU A 22 -16.72 3.39 -13.84
CA GLU A 22 -17.88 2.60 -13.40
C GLU A 22 -17.51 1.37 -12.57
N GLU A 23 -16.27 0.91 -12.65
CA GLU A 23 -15.76 -0.23 -11.87
C GLU A 23 -15.19 0.18 -10.51
N ASP A 24 -15.00 1.49 -10.26
CA ASP A 24 -14.49 2.01 -8.98
C ASP A 24 -15.30 1.49 -7.78
N GLU A 25 -16.64 1.46 -7.92
CA GLU A 25 -17.51 0.99 -6.84
C GLU A 25 -17.31 -0.50 -6.56
N ALA A 26 -17.24 -1.32 -7.61
CA ALA A 26 -16.98 -2.76 -7.49
C ALA A 26 -15.61 -3.05 -6.88
N MET A 27 -14.58 -2.28 -7.28
CA MET A 27 -13.24 -2.37 -6.70
C MET A 27 -13.24 -2.06 -5.20
N VAL A 28 -13.89 -0.98 -4.77
CA VAL A 28 -13.98 -0.63 -3.36
C VAL A 28 -14.80 -1.65 -2.57
N GLN A 29 -15.90 -2.17 -3.12
CA GLN A 29 -16.69 -3.22 -2.47
C GLN A 29 -15.87 -4.49 -2.25
N ALA A 30 -15.15 -4.97 -3.26
CA ALA A 30 -14.27 -6.12 -3.14
C ALA A 30 -13.14 -5.88 -2.11
N PHE A 31 -12.56 -4.69 -2.10
CA PHE A 31 -11.54 -4.29 -1.12
C PHE A 31 -12.06 -4.28 0.32
N MET A 32 -13.35 -4.00 0.53
CA MET A 32 -14.00 -3.92 1.85
C MET A 32 -14.66 -5.24 2.30
N GLU A 33 -14.72 -6.27 1.44
CA GLU A 33 -15.52 -7.48 1.66
C GLU A 33 -15.12 -8.25 2.93
N ASP A 34 -13.83 -8.39 3.19
CA ASP A 34 -13.32 -9.09 4.37
C ASP A 34 -13.23 -8.14 5.57
N GLU A 35 -14.11 -8.36 6.57
CA GLU A 35 -14.18 -7.50 7.77
C GLU A 35 -12.95 -7.66 8.68
N ASP A 36 -12.27 -8.79 8.63
CA ASP A 36 -11.09 -9.09 9.46
C ASP A 36 -9.79 -8.55 8.84
N ALA A 37 -9.81 -8.15 7.57
CA ALA A 37 -8.65 -7.66 6.88
C ALA A 37 -8.22 -6.28 7.37
N ARG A 38 -6.90 -6.09 7.49
CA ARG A 38 -6.31 -4.75 7.57
C ARG A 38 -6.35 -4.07 6.21
N ARG A 39 -6.69 -2.80 6.17
CA ARG A 39 -6.94 -2.07 4.92
C ARG A 39 -5.95 -0.95 4.72
N ILE A 40 -5.25 -0.99 3.58
CA ILE A 40 -4.28 0.04 3.18
C ILE A 40 -4.73 0.63 1.86
N VAL A 41 -4.76 1.96 1.77
CA VAL A 41 -5.00 2.69 0.51
C VAL A 41 -3.74 3.48 0.18
N CYS A 42 -3.15 3.18 -0.99
CA CYS A 42 -1.97 3.87 -1.50
C CYS A 42 -2.32 4.72 -2.73
N GLY A 43 -2.31 6.04 -2.54
CA GLY A 43 -2.54 7.03 -3.58
C GLY A 43 -3.72 7.95 -3.31
N GLY A 44 -3.52 9.25 -3.50
CA GLY A 44 -4.55 10.27 -3.26
C GLY A 44 -5.82 10.07 -4.09
N THR A 45 -5.70 9.66 -5.36
CA THR A 45 -6.85 9.34 -6.21
C THR A 45 -7.61 8.13 -5.67
N SER A 46 -6.90 7.07 -5.25
CA SER A 46 -7.52 5.88 -4.64
C SER A 46 -8.25 6.26 -3.34
N ALA A 47 -7.63 7.09 -2.51
CA ALA A 47 -8.24 7.59 -1.28
C ALA A 47 -9.52 8.39 -1.55
N ALA A 48 -9.51 9.26 -2.57
CA ALA A 48 -10.69 10.02 -2.98
C ALA A 48 -11.82 9.11 -3.47
N ILE A 49 -11.50 8.04 -4.21
CA ILE A 49 -12.47 7.04 -4.66
C ILE A 49 -13.08 6.31 -3.47
N VAL A 50 -12.25 5.80 -2.55
CA VAL A 50 -12.71 5.11 -1.34
C VAL A 50 -13.60 6.02 -0.49
N SER A 51 -13.17 7.26 -0.25
CA SER A 51 -13.96 8.27 0.48
C SER A 51 -15.32 8.51 -0.17
N ARG A 52 -15.36 8.68 -1.49
CA ARG A 52 -16.58 8.90 -2.27
C ARG A 52 -17.54 7.70 -2.18
N VAL A 53 -17.03 6.49 -2.42
CA VAL A 53 -17.86 5.26 -2.46
C VAL A 53 -18.38 4.92 -1.08
N LEU A 54 -17.56 5.01 -0.04
CA LEU A 54 -17.96 4.73 1.34
C LEU A 54 -18.75 5.90 1.98
N LYS A 55 -18.78 7.08 1.33
CA LYS A 55 -19.37 8.32 1.87
C LYS A 55 -18.79 8.69 3.24
N ARG A 56 -17.46 8.56 3.37
CA ARG A 56 -16.69 8.88 4.57
C ARG A 56 -15.72 10.02 4.27
N SER A 57 -15.46 10.88 5.28
CA SER A 57 -14.51 11.98 5.12
C SER A 57 -13.09 11.44 4.87
N LEU A 58 -12.34 12.18 4.06
CA LEU A 58 -10.90 12.02 3.87
C LEU A 58 -10.23 13.16 4.62
N ASP A 59 -9.65 12.86 5.78
CA ASP A 59 -8.98 13.84 6.61
C ASP A 59 -7.45 13.71 6.40
N ILE A 60 -6.81 14.82 6.03
CA ILE A 60 -5.37 14.86 5.79
C ILE A 60 -4.69 15.38 7.06
N SER A 61 -3.79 14.59 7.62
CA SER A 61 -2.95 15.05 8.72
C SER A 61 -1.79 15.87 8.15
N TYR A 62 -1.72 17.14 8.58
CA TYR A 62 -0.59 18.04 8.27
C TYR A 62 0.41 18.12 9.43
N ASP A 63 0.29 17.25 10.43
CA ASP A 63 1.10 17.28 11.66
C ASP A 63 2.54 16.77 11.48
N HIS A 64 3.02 16.64 10.24
CA HIS A 64 4.40 16.24 9.99
C HIS A 64 5.30 17.49 9.87
N GLU A 65 6.25 17.59 10.78
CA GLU A 65 7.27 18.66 10.77
C GLU A 65 8.30 18.50 9.63
N ASP A 66 8.32 17.34 8.96
CA ASP A 66 9.26 17.03 7.89
C ASP A 66 8.60 17.15 6.51
N PRO A 67 8.97 18.16 5.70
CA PRO A 67 8.41 18.37 4.38
C PRO A 67 8.77 17.27 3.37
N GLU A 68 9.72 16.39 3.66
CA GLU A 68 10.10 15.26 2.80
C GLU A 68 9.23 14.02 3.06
N ILE A 69 8.41 14.02 4.13
CA ILE A 69 7.51 12.94 4.46
C ILE A 69 6.11 13.26 3.92
N PRO A 70 5.61 12.49 2.93
CA PRO A 70 4.25 12.66 2.44
C PRO A 70 3.22 12.52 3.57
N PRO A 71 2.18 13.35 3.60
CA PRO A 71 1.17 13.32 4.65
C PRO A 71 0.44 11.97 4.65
N ILE A 72 0.11 11.50 5.85
CA ILE A 72 -0.79 10.38 6.07
C ILE A 72 -2.20 10.92 6.15
N SER A 73 -3.13 10.25 5.51
CA SER A 73 -4.55 10.62 5.54
C SER A 73 -5.35 9.58 6.32
N PHE A 74 -6.57 9.96 6.72
CA PHE A 74 -7.47 9.10 7.48
C PHE A 74 -8.84 8.98 6.78
N ILE A 75 -9.33 7.76 6.69
CA ILE A 75 -10.70 7.44 6.30
C ILE A 75 -11.22 6.45 7.33
N ASP A 76 -12.37 6.69 7.91
CA ASP A 76 -12.96 5.78 8.88
C ASP A 76 -13.11 4.36 8.30
N GLY A 77 -12.64 3.33 9.04
CA GLY A 77 -12.62 1.93 8.61
C GLY A 77 -11.49 1.54 7.65
N ILE A 78 -10.53 2.45 7.41
CA ILE A 78 -9.27 2.17 6.71
C ILE A 78 -8.11 2.35 7.69
N ASP A 79 -7.25 1.34 7.80
CA ASP A 79 -6.16 1.36 8.79
C ASP A 79 -5.03 2.31 8.41
N LEU A 80 -4.77 2.48 7.11
CA LEU A 80 -3.69 3.33 6.63
C LEU A 80 -3.99 3.90 5.24
N VAL A 81 -3.92 5.21 5.11
CA VAL A 81 -4.05 5.92 3.83
C VAL A 81 -2.77 6.73 3.58
N THR A 82 -2.11 6.45 2.45
CA THR A 82 -0.79 7.04 2.14
C THR A 82 -0.76 7.58 0.71
N GLU A 83 0.34 8.24 0.38
CA GLU A 83 0.74 8.54 -1.00
C GLU A 83 0.83 7.26 -1.86
N GLY A 84 0.97 7.43 -3.16
CA GLY A 84 0.95 6.34 -4.12
C GLY A 84 2.32 5.68 -4.37
N VAL A 85 2.87 5.94 -5.56
CA VAL A 85 4.07 5.24 -6.09
C VAL A 85 5.30 5.41 -5.20
N LEU A 86 5.52 6.59 -4.61
CA LEU A 86 6.67 6.83 -3.73
C LEU A 86 6.59 5.95 -2.47
N THR A 87 5.42 5.86 -1.85
CA THR A 87 5.19 4.98 -0.69
C THR A 87 5.44 3.51 -1.06
N LEU A 88 4.87 3.03 -2.18
CA LEU A 88 5.06 1.66 -2.62
C LEU A 88 6.53 1.33 -2.92
N ASN A 89 7.27 2.27 -3.54
CA ASN A 89 8.69 2.09 -3.81
C ASN A 89 9.51 2.00 -2.52
N ARG A 90 9.22 2.86 -1.55
CA ARG A 90 9.87 2.81 -0.23
C ARG A 90 9.55 1.51 0.50
N THR A 91 8.27 1.10 0.52
CA THR A 91 7.82 -0.18 1.06
C THR A 91 8.60 -1.34 0.44
N LEU A 92 8.67 -1.42 -0.89
CA LEU A 92 9.40 -2.47 -1.59
C LEU A 92 10.89 -2.50 -1.20
N SER A 93 11.52 -1.35 -1.05
CA SER A 93 12.92 -1.27 -0.60
C SER A 93 13.11 -1.90 0.78
N LEU A 94 12.21 -1.61 1.73
CA LEU A 94 12.25 -2.19 3.08
C LEU A 94 11.96 -3.69 3.08
N LEU A 95 10.97 -4.15 2.31
CA LEU A 95 10.67 -5.58 2.16
C LEU A 95 11.85 -6.36 1.59
N LYS A 96 12.53 -5.84 0.55
CA LYS A 96 13.71 -6.48 -0.05
C LYS A 96 14.89 -6.55 0.93
N ARG A 97 15.09 -5.51 1.75
CA ARG A 97 16.14 -5.54 2.79
C ARG A 97 15.83 -6.59 3.84
N TYR A 98 14.57 -6.72 4.23
CA TYR A 98 14.14 -7.74 5.20
C TYR A 98 14.36 -9.16 4.67
N VAL A 99 13.97 -9.45 3.42
CA VAL A 99 14.13 -10.78 2.80
C VAL A 99 15.61 -11.17 2.66
N LYS A 100 16.45 -10.25 2.24
CA LYS A 100 17.87 -10.54 2.02
C LYS A 100 18.66 -10.86 3.28
N ASN A 101 18.08 -10.61 4.46
CA ASN A 101 18.67 -10.89 5.77
C ASN A 101 20.09 -10.32 6.00
N GLU A 102 20.63 -9.60 5.01
CA GLU A 102 22.01 -9.08 5.03
C GLU A 102 22.16 -7.82 5.87
N THR A 103 21.04 -7.19 6.22
CA THR A 103 21.00 -5.87 6.87
C THR A 103 19.85 -5.71 7.87
N VAL A 104 19.35 -6.80 8.44
CA VAL A 104 18.36 -6.73 9.54
C VAL A 104 19.11 -6.41 10.84
N SER A 105 19.40 -5.12 11.01
CA SER A 105 20.06 -4.54 12.18
C SER A 105 19.04 -3.81 13.06
N GLU A 106 19.46 -3.35 14.22
CA GLU A 106 18.65 -2.50 15.09
C GLU A 106 18.19 -1.24 14.34
N GLU A 107 19.07 -0.63 13.53
CA GLU A 107 18.75 0.51 12.67
C GLU A 107 17.66 0.22 11.63
N PHE A 108 17.56 -1.02 11.14
CA PHE A 108 16.47 -1.41 10.25
C PHE A 108 15.12 -1.37 10.95
N PHE A 109 15.05 -1.86 12.19
CA PHE A 109 13.81 -1.82 12.98
C PHE A 109 13.46 -0.39 13.41
N GLU A 110 14.44 0.44 13.74
CA GLU A 110 14.21 1.88 13.97
C GLU A 110 13.65 2.57 12.73
N GLU A 111 14.14 2.19 11.54
CA GLU A 111 13.62 2.72 10.28
C GLU A 111 12.19 2.22 10.00
N LEU A 112 11.90 0.96 10.34
CA LEU A 112 10.58 0.36 10.18
C LEU A 112 9.55 1.00 11.15
N ASP A 113 10.01 1.47 12.31
CA ASP A 113 9.18 2.13 13.33
C ASP A 113 8.92 3.62 13.06
N ARG A 114 9.47 4.18 11.99
CA ARG A 114 9.22 5.58 11.63
C ARG A 114 7.79 5.81 11.19
N GLU A 115 7.22 6.95 11.60
CA GLU A 115 5.88 7.39 11.25
C GLU A 115 5.83 8.01 9.84
N ASN A 116 6.14 7.22 8.83
CA ASN A 116 5.94 7.57 7.42
C ASN A 116 5.26 6.44 6.67
N GLY A 117 4.54 6.77 5.58
CA GLY A 117 3.72 5.82 4.85
C GLY A 117 4.47 4.56 4.41
N GLY A 118 5.70 4.69 3.90
CA GLY A 118 6.48 3.54 3.43
C GLY A 118 6.90 2.58 4.55
N SER A 119 7.35 3.10 5.69
CA SER A 119 7.70 2.32 6.87
C SER A 119 6.47 1.66 7.50
N MET A 120 5.37 2.40 7.63
CA MET A 120 4.12 1.87 8.21
C MET A 120 3.52 0.75 7.36
N VAL A 121 3.47 0.90 6.02
CA VAL A 121 3.04 -0.18 5.11
C VAL A 121 3.98 -1.37 5.21
N ALA A 122 5.31 -1.18 5.15
CA ALA A 122 6.28 -2.26 5.25
C ALA A 122 6.15 -3.01 6.58
N LYS A 123 6.01 -2.29 7.70
CA LYS A 123 5.82 -2.88 9.03
C LYS A 123 4.57 -3.76 9.08
N MET A 124 3.43 -3.26 8.59
CA MET A 124 2.18 -4.02 8.55
C MET A 124 2.32 -5.28 7.69
N LEU A 125 3.00 -5.20 6.53
CA LEU A 125 3.23 -6.33 5.66
C LEU A 125 4.21 -7.36 6.24
N ILE A 126 5.25 -6.93 6.97
CA ILE A 126 6.23 -7.81 7.59
C ILE A 126 5.65 -8.48 8.83
N GLU A 127 5.06 -7.67 9.73
CA GLU A 127 4.74 -8.10 11.09
C GLU A 127 3.32 -8.68 11.24
N GLU A 128 2.34 -8.22 10.46
CA GLU A 128 0.93 -8.59 10.65
C GLU A 128 0.36 -9.44 9.51
N CYS A 129 0.88 -9.29 8.29
CA CYS A 129 0.31 -9.88 7.09
C CYS A 129 0.61 -11.39 6.99
N THR A 130 -0.43 -12.21 6.77
CA THR A 130 -0.31 -13.61 6.37
C THR A 130 -0.71 -13.83 4.92
N GLU A 131 -1.73 -13.11 4.46
CA GLU A 131 -2.22 -13.12 3.09
C GLU A 131 -2.38 -11.67 2.62
N LEU A 132 -1.75 -11.33 1.51
CA LEU A 132 -1.85 -10.00 0.90
C LEU A 132 -2.77 -10.04 -0.31
N HIS A 133 -3.84 -9.24 -0.29
CA HIS A 133 -4.70 -8.97 -1.42
C HIS A 133 -4.39 -7.60 -2.01
N LEU A 134 -3.91 -7.56 -3.25
CA LEU A 134 -3.62 -6.34 -3.99
C LEU A 134 -4.77 -6.04 -4.95
N TYR A 135 -5.47 -4.94 -4.73
CA TYR A 135 -6.51 -4.39 -5.60
C TYR A 135 -5.89 -3.28 -6.44
N VAL A 136 -5.69 -3.54 -7.72
CA VAL A 136 -4.86 -2.69 -8.59
C VAL A 136 -5.69 -2.13 -9.72
N GLY A 137 -5.91 -0.82 -9.69
CA GLY A 137 -6.54 -0.12 -10.79
C GLY A 137 -5.59 0.11 -11.96
N LYS A 138 -6.08 -0.13 -13.19
CA LYS A 138 -5.33 0.00 -14.45
C LYS A 138 -5.49 1.35 -15.14
N ALA A 139 -6.24 2.28 -14.57
CA ALA A 139 -6.36 3.59 -15.18
C ALA A 139 -5.01 4.31 -15.28
N VAL A 140 -4.80 4.91 -16.43
CA VAL A 140 -3.70 5.86 -16.66
C VAL A 140 -4.15 7.22 -16.17
N ASN A 141 -3.39 7.84 -15.26
CA ASN A 141 -3.71 9.19 -14.81
C ASN A 141 -3.35 10.21 -15.91
N PRO A 142 -4.31 10.90 -16.54
CA PRO A 142 -4.03 11.87 -17.60
C PRO A 142 -3.15 13.03 -17.13
N ALA A 143 -3.16 13.35 -15.83
CA ALA A 143 -2.34 14.43 -15.27
C ALA A 143 -0.83 14.11 -15.30
N TYR A 144 -0.46 12.84 -15.42
CA TYR A 144 0.92 12.39 -15.53
C TYR A 144 1.31 11.99 -16.96
N GLN A 145 0.45 12.21 -17.94
CA GLN A 145 0.78 12.08 -19.37
C GLN A 145 1.67 13.25 -19.82
N ASN A 146 2.80 13.44 -19.16
CA ASN A 146 3.89 14.19 -19.74
C ASN A 146 4.51 13.28 -20.81
N PRO A 147 4.51 13.66 -22.12
CA PRO A 147 5.10 12.83 -23.18
C PRO A 147 6.57 12.50 -22.96
N GLU A 148 7.25 13.27 -22.12
CA GLU A 148 8.66 13.07 -21.75
C GLU A 148 8.87 12.08 -20.59
N LEU A 149 7.79 11.64 -19.91
CA LEU A 149 7.85 10.72 -18.77
C LEU A 149 6.77 9.63 -18.90
N PRO A 150 7.03 8.52 -19.61
CA PRO A 150 6.09 7.39 -19.75
C PRO A 150 5.99 6.54 -18.47
N PHE A 151 5.83 7.16 -17.29
CA PHE A 151 6.15 6.49 -16.03
C PHE A 151 4.98 5.89 -15.25
N ASP A 152 3.71 6.13 -15.59
CA ASP A 152 2.71 5.90 -14.55
C ASP A 152 2.17 4.47 -14.46
N LEU A 153 1.62 3.90 -15.51
CA LEU A 153 1.00 2.56 -15.42
C LEU A 153 2.05 1.45 -15.29
N GLY A 154 3.11 1.52 -16.11
CA GLY A 154 4.18 0.51 -16.10
C GLY A 154 4.94 0.49 -14.78
N VAL A 155 5.15 1.65 -14.15
CA VAL A 155 5.83 1.75 -12.85
C VAL A 155 5.00 1.13 -11.75
N ARG A 156 3.69 1.43 -11.69
CA ARG A 156 2.79 0.86 -10.67
C ARG A 156 2.70 -0.65 -10.79
N GLN A 157 2.46 -1.16 -12.00
CA GLN A 157 2.38 -2.60 -12.25
C GLN A 157 3.69 -3.31 -11.89
N ASN A 158 4.83 -2.73 -12.25
CA ASN A 158 6.13 -3.29 -11.91
C ASN A 158 6.36 -3.31 -10.40
N LEU A 159 5.99 -2.25 -9.67
CA LEU A 159 6.07 -2.22 -8.20
C LEU A 159 5.17 -3.29 -7.56
N VAL A 160 3.95 -3.42 -8.04
CA VAL A 160 3.00 -4.45 -7.57
C VAL A 160 3.57 -5.85 -7.76
N GLU A 161 4.11 -6.17 -8.95
CA GLU A 161 4.72 -7.48 -9.23
C GLU A 161 5.96 -7.74 -8.38
N GLN A 162 6.80 -6.73 -8.14
CA GLN A 162 7.95 -6.87 -7.27
C GLN A 162 7.55 -7.04 -5.79
N ILE A 163 6.53 -6.32 -5.32
CA ILE A 163 5.98 -6.51 -3.96
C ILE A 163 5.44 -7.93 -3.85
N ARG A 164 4.64 -8.40 -4.82
CA ARG A 164 4.13 -9.77 -4.87
C ARG A 164 5.25 -10.79 -4.71
N GLY A 165 6.24 -10.76 -5.59
CA GLY A 165 7.36 -11.69 -5.55
C GLY A 165 8.11 -11.66 -4.21
N THR A 166 8.37 -10.47 -3.67
CA THR A 166 9.06 -10.32 -2.38
C THR A 166 8.23 -10.88 -1.21
N MET A 167 6.92 -10.69 -1.21
CA MET A 167 6.02 -11.25 -0.19
C MET A 167 5.93 -12.78 -0.29
N GLU A 168 5.91 -13.33 -1.52
CA GLU A 168 5.95 -14.78 -1.75
C GLU A 168 7.28 -15.38 -1.29
N GLU A 169 8.43 -14.71 -1.48
CA GLU A 169 9.73 -15.10 -0.92
C GLU A 169 9.71 -15.14 0.62
N MET A 170 8.91 -14.28 1.26
CA MET A 170 8.66 -14.31 2.71
C MET A 170 7.72 -15.45 3.14
N GLY A 171 7.26 -16.30 2.23
CA GLY A 171 6.32 -17.39 2.49
C GLY A 171 4.87 -16.93 2.69
N LYS A 172 4.52 -15.72 2.27
CA LYS A 172 3.16 -15.17 2.38
C LYS A 172 2.38 -15.43 1.10
N LYS A 173 1.08 -15.66 1.23
CA LYS A 173 0.19 -15.80 0.09
C LYS A 173 -0.14 -14.42 -0.47
N VAL A 174 -0.10 -14.26 -1.80
CA VAL A 174 -0.45 -13.01 -2.47
C VAL A 174 -1.47 -13.26 -3.57
N ILE A 175 -2.52 -12.45 -3.57
CA ILE A 175 -3.56 -12.44 -4.60
C ILE A 175 -3.57 -11.03 -5.21
N VAL A 176 -3.58 -10.94 -6.53
CA VAL A 176 -3.66 -9.67 -7.26
C VAL A 176 -4.92 -9.65 -8.09
N THR A 177 -5.75 -8.64 -7.87
CA THR A 177 -6.97 -8.39 -8.66
C THR A 177 -6.83 -7.05 -9.37
N TYR A 178 -7.00 -7.06 -10.68
CA TYR A 178 -6.92 -5.88 -11.52
C TYR A 178 -8.32 -5.38 -11.90
N PHE A 179 -8.48 -4.08 -11.90
CA PHE A 179 -9.72 -3.37 -12.28
C PHE A 179 -9.47 -2.33 -13.37
#